data_4f338860a28199037c15abf733fc67a6
#
_entry.id   4f338860a28199037c15abf733fc67a6
#
_cell.length_a   1.000
_cell.length_b   1.000
_cell.length_c   1.000
_cell.angle_alpha   90.00
_cell.angle_beta   90.00
_cell.angle_gamma   90.00
#
_symmetry.space_group_name_H-M   'P 1'
#
loop_
_entity.id
_entity.type
_entity.pdbx_description
1 polymer ?
#
loop_
_entity_poly.entity_id
_entity_poly.type
_entity_poly.pdbx_seq_one_letter_code
_entity_poly.pdbx_strand_id
1 'polypeptide(L)' 'MDLTESDLHALEVFYTSLLVLSAVVIGWFAVYVVYKLFTGQR' A
#
# COMPACT_ATOMS: atom_id res chain seq x y z
N MET A 1 -4.40 10.78 -28.39
CA MET A 1 -4.81 11.16 -27.08
C MET A 1 -3.81 12.09 -26.42
N ASP A 2 -4.28 13.20 -25.99
CA ASP A 2 -3.39 14.21 -25.42
C ASP A 2 -3.30 14.05 -23.93
N LEU A 3 -2.11 13.71 -23.47
CA LEU A 3 -1.89 13.62 -22.04
C LEU A 3 -1.33 14.93 -21.55
N THR A 4 -2.12 15.65 -20.82
CA THR A 4 -1.66 16.91 -20.25
C THR A 4 -0.94 16.64 -18.94
N GLU A 5 -0.31 17.67 -18.40
CA GLU A 5 0.35 17.51 -17.14
C GLU A 5 -0.63 17.06 -16.06
N SER A 6 -1.85 17.55 -16.13
CA SER A 6 -2.86 17.14 -15.15
C SER A 6 -3.13 15.65 -15.24
N ASP A 7 -3.23 15.14 -16.45
CA ASP A 7 -3.48 13.72 -16.63
C ASP A 7 -2.32 12.89 -16.12
N LEU A 8 -1.10 13.33 -16.44
CA LEU A 8 0.07 12.62 -15.96
C LEU A 8 0.16 12.65 -14.45
N HIS A 9 -0.13 13.82 -13.88
CA HIS A 9 -0.09 13.94 -12.43
C HIS A 9 -1.14 13.06 -11.77
N ALA A 10 -2.32 13.02 -12.36
CA ALA A 10 -3.40 12.21 -11.81
C ALA A 10 -3.01 10.73 -11.82
N LEU A 11 -2.42 10.28 -12.91
CA LEU A 11 -1.97 8.90 -13.00
C LEU A 11 -0.88 8.61 -11.98
N GLU A 12 0.03 9.54 -11.82
CA GLU A 12 1.12 9.36 -10.88
C GLU A 12 0.58 9.25 -9.46
N VAL A 13 -0.32 10.14 -9.10
CA VAL A 13 -0.92 10.11 -7.77
C VAL A 13 -1.69 8.83 -7.57
N PHE A 14 -2.41 8.41 -8.59
CA PHE A 14 -3.20 7.19 -8.50
C PHE A 14 -2.31 5.97 -8.25
N TYR A 15 -1.24 5.86 -9.02
CA TYR A 15 -0.33 4.73 -8.85
C TYR A 15 0.37 4.79 -7.49
N THR A 16 0.82 5.96 -7.11
CA THR A 16 1.49 6.11 -5.83
C THR A 16 0.56 5.73 -4.70
N SER A 17 -0.69 6.14 -4.79
CA SER A 17 -1.67 5.80 -3.77
C SER A 17 -1.85 4.30 -3.67
N LEU A 18 -1.93 3.64 -4.81
CA LEU A 18 -2.09 2.19 -4.81
C LEU A 18 -0.89 1.51 -4.19
N LEU A 19 0.29 1.99 -4.50
CA LEU A 19 1.51 1.41 -3.94
C LEU A 19 1.54 1.58 -2.43
N VAL A 20 1.23 2.77 -1.97
CA VAL A 20 1.23 3.03 -0.53
C VAL A 20 0.17 2.18 0.15
N LEU A 21 -1.00 2.11 -0.45
CA LEU A 21 -2.08 1.34 0.13
C LEU A 21 -1.68 -0.13 0.25
N SER A 22 -1.10 -0.66 -0.81
CA SER A 22 -0.66 -2.05 -0.81
C SER A 22 0.40 -2.28 0.27
N ALA A 23 1.35 -1.36 0.37
CA ALA A 23 2.41 -1.49 1.36
C ALA A 23 1.82 -1.47 2.77
N VAL A 24 0.85 -0.60 3.00
CA VAL A 24 0.25 -0.51 4.32
C VAL A 24 -0.50 -1.80 4.65
N VAL A 25 -1.25 -2.32 3.70
CA VAL A 25 -2.00 -3.54 3.94
C VAL A 25 -1.07 -4.71 4.22
N ILE A 26 -0.04 -4.84 3.41
CA ILE A 26 0.89 -5.94 3.59
C ILE A 26 1.63 -5.80 4.92
N GLY A 27 2.08 -4.59 5.22
CA GLY A 27 2.75 -4.34 6.49
C GLY A 27 1.86 -4.65 7.67
N TRP A 28 0.61 -4.25 7.57
CA TRP A 28 -0.34 -4.50 8.64
C TRP A 28 -0.52 -5.99 8.86
N PHE A 29 -0.67 -6.73 7.77
CA PHE A 29 -0.82 -8.16 7.85
C PHE A 29 0.40 -8.80 8.49
N ALA A 30 1.57 -8.39 8.06
CA ALA A 30 2.81 -8.93 8.58
C ALA A 30 2.91 -8.68 10.08
N VAL A 31 2.63 -7.47 10.49
CA VAL A 31 2.69 -7.13 11.90
C VAL A 31 1.67 -7.95 12.70
N TYR A 32 0.50 -8.08 12.14
CA TYR A 32 -0.56 -8.82 12.81
C TYR A 32 -0.15 -10.28 13.02
N VAL A 33 0.40 -10.88 11.98
CA VAL A 33 0.80 -12.29 12.06
C VAL A 33 1.94 -12.46 13.06
N VAL A 34 2.92 -11.58 12.99
CA VAL A 34 4.06 -11.66 13.89
C VAL A 34 3.60 -11.47 15.32
N TYR A 35 2.75 -10.51 15.53
CA TYR A 35 2.25 -10.23 16.88
C TYR A 35 1.49 -11.43 17.42
N LYS A 36 0.67 -12.03 16.57
CA LYS A 36 -0.11 -13.18 17.01
C LYS A 36 0.79 -14.36 17.32
N LEU A 37 1.83 -14.54 16.54
CA LEU A 37 2.77 -15.61 16.78
C LEU A 37 3.48 -15.41 18.11
N PHE A 38 3.83 -14.18 18.40
CA PHE A 38 4.53 -13.89 19.63
C PHE A 38 3.68 -14.15 20.85
N THR A 39 2.44 -13.71 20.83
CA THR A 39 1.60 -13.88 21.99
C THR A 39 0.88 -15.22 21.99
N GLY A 40 0.42 -15.65 20.85
CA GLY A 40 -0.38 -16.87 20.79
C GLY A 40 0.44 -18.13 20.78
N GLN A 41 1.74 -17.98 20.63
CA GLN A 41 2.52 -19.17 20.55
C GLN A 41 2.71 -19.75 21.87
N ARG A 42 2.41 -20.56 22.26
CA ARG A 42 2.61 -21.05 23.44
C ARG A 42 2.72 -21.81 23.61
#